data_32e6a9568d26bfcb54c2ef39658aecbe
#
_entry.id   32e6a9568d26bfcb54c2ef39658aecbe
#
_cell.length_a   1.000
_cell.length_b   1.000
_cell.length_c   1.000
_cell.angle_alpha   90.00
_cell.angle_beta   90.00
_cell.angle_gamma   90.00
#
_symmetry.space_group_name_H-M   'P 1'
#
loop_
_entity.id
_entity.type
_entity.pdbx_description
1 polymer ?
#
loop_
_entity_poly.entity_id
_entity_poly.type
_entity_poly.pdbx_seq_one_letter_code
_entity_poly.pdbx_strand_id
1 'polypeptide(L)'
;MVVGFWWLERHAFQDSYESDSGTAQTIVFPEAYIPSFEGGELIIHDHFQLSYAEQYEQAAWVAYTLDKAHLTGDIRKRPYYIMDPMVSTGSADWRNFKGSGYDRGHLCPAGDRKFSETAYNQTFYTSNISPQDRQFNAGIWNELEQQVRRWARKYGKLYIITGGVLGDGLPTIGTDYVAVPEAYYQVVIRGEGEETRAIGFLIPNTNTDLQPEAFLISLDDLEALTGLDFFPELPEQAQ
;
A
#
# COMPACT_ATOMS: atom_id res chain seq x y z
N MET A 1 -1.30 -27.48 2.07
CA MET A 1 -1.47 -26.03 2.00
C MET A 1 -0.23 -25.21 2.40
N VAL A 2 0.86 -25.82 2.81
CA VAL A 2 2.17 -25.17 3.11
C VAL A 2 3.04 -25.01 1.87
N VAL A 3 2.73 -25.71 0.80
CA VAL A 3 3.57 -25.81 -0.42
C VAL A 3 3.53 -24.53 -1.28
N GLY A 4 2.40 -23.80 -1.29
CA GLY A 4 2.25 -22.59 -2.09
C GLY A 4 3.11 -21.42 -1.60
N PHE A 5 3.17 -21.19 -0.29
CA PHE A 5 4.03 -20.15 0.31
C PHE A 5 5.52 -20.42 0.05
N TRP A 6 5.91 -21.67 0.12
CA TRP A 6 7.28 -22.09 -0.15
C TRP A 6 7.67 -21.89 -1.62
N TRP A 7 6.71 -22.07 -2.52
CA TRP A 7 6.91 -21.86 -3.95
C TRP A 7 7.04 -20.36 -4.27
N LEU A 8 6.17 -19.52 -3.70
CA LEU A 8 6.21 -18.05 -3.80
C LEU A 8 7.52 -17.47 -3.26
N GLU A 9 7.93 -17.88 -2.05
CA GLU A 9 9.21 -17.48 -1.48
C GLU A 9 10.40 -17.89 -2.36
N ARG A 10 10.31 -19.07 -2.99
CA ARG A 10 11.38 -19.59 -3.84
C ARG A 10 11.45 -18.91 -5.21
N HIS A 11 10.34 -18.47 -5.79
CA HIS A 11 10.28 -17.96 -7.15
C HIS A 11 10.25 -16.42 -7.21
N ALA A 12 9.60 -15.77 -6.25
CA ALA A 12 9.57 -14.30 -6.19
C ALA A 12 10.77 -13.70 -5.44
N PHE A 13 11.34 -14.41 -4.44
CA PHE A 13 12.35 -13.85 -3.54
C PHE A 13 13.58 -14.72 -3.34
N GLN A 14 13.96 -15.55 -4.33
CA GLN A 14 15.14 -16.42 -4.21
C GLN A 14 16.44 -15.66 -4.52
N ASP A 15 17.34 -15.69 -3.54
CA ASP A 15 18.78 -15.37 -3.50
C ASP A 15 19.24 -13.91 -3.47
N SER A 16 19.69 -13.52 -2.28
CA SER A 16 21.03 -13.00 -1.97
C SER A 16 21.09 -12.52 -0.53
N TYR A 17 21.90 -13.18 0.28
CA TYR A 17 22.23 -12.76 1.65
C TYR A 17 23.59 -12.05 1.60
N GLU A 18 23.59 -10.73 1.75
CA GLU A 18 24.75 -9.99 2.24
C GLU A 18 24.32 -8.94 3.27
N SER A 19 24.98 -9.01 4.42
CA SER A 19 24.75 -8.11 5.55
C SER A 19 25.49 -6.80 5.33
N ASP A 20 24.77 -5.69 5.26
CA ASP A 20 25.39 -4.37 5.38
C ASP A 20 25.02 -3.70 6.71
N SER A 21 26.05 -3.30 7.45
CA SER A 21 25.98 -2.55 8.71
C SER A 21 26.18 -1.06 8.39
N GLY A 22 25.10 -0.33 8.20
CA GLY A 22 25.15 1.10 7.86
C GLY A 22 24.15 1.95 8.63
N THR A 23 24.61 3.09 9.11
CA THR A 23 23.93 4.22 9.72
C THR A 23 22.50 4.47 9.23
N ALA A 24 21.58 4.83 10.15
CA ALA A 24 20.19 5.16 9.85
C ALA A 24 20.09 6.28 8.78
N GLN A 25 20.04 5.88 7.51
CA GLN A 25 19.69 6.76 6.42
C GLN A 25 18.15 6.85 6.35
N THR A 26 17.63 8.03 6.09
CA THR A 26 16.25 8.22 5.64
C THR A 26 16.06 7.33 4.42
N ILE A 27 15.32 6.24 4.58
CA ILE A 27 15.12 5.27 3.48
C ILE A 27 14.11 5.90 2.54
N VAL A 28 14.59 6.52 1.50
CA VAL A 28 13.78 7.11 0.42
C VAL A 28 13.23 5.97 -0.43
N PHE A 29 11.96 6.06 -0.83
CA PHE A 29 11.37 5.17 -1.82
C PHE A 29 12.04 5.43 -3.18
N PRO A 30 12.51 4.41 -3.91
CA PRO A 30 13.20 4.61 -5.18
C PRO A 30 12.30 5.28 -6.21
N GLU A 31 12.80 6.31 -6.87
CA GLU A 31 12.06 7.05 -7.89
C GLU A 31 11.62 6.13 -9.05
N ALA A 32 12.48 5.18 -9.44
CA ALA A 32 12.20 4.19 -10.48
C ALA A 32 11.00 3.27 -10.20
N TYR A 33 10.50 3.22 -8.96
CA TYR A 33 9.34 2.41 -8.59
C TYR A 33 8.09 3.26 -8.31
N ILE A 34 8.16 4.57 -8.51
CA ILE A 34 7.01 5.45 -8.33
C ILE A 34 6.05 5.25 -9.51
N PRO A 35 4.81 4.81 -9.28
CA PRO A 35 3.86 4.64 -10.36
C PRO A 35 3.55 5.96 -11.05
N SER A 36 3.46 5.95 -12.37
CA SER A 36 2.88 7.08 -13.11
C SER A 36 1.36 7.07 -12.96
N PHE A 37 0.76 8.22 -12.75
CA PHE A 37 -0.69 8.41 -12.73
C PHE A 37 -1.06 9.80 -13.23
N GLU A 38 -1.83 9.87 -14.31
CA GLU A 38 -2.29 11.14 -14.85
C GLU A 38 -3.45 11.71 -14.00
N GLY A 39 -3.37 12.99 -13.65
CA GLY A 39 -4.43 13.72 -12.94
C GLY A 39 -4.42 13.57 -11.42
N GLY A 40 -3.39 12.96 -10.84
CA GLY A 40 -3.22 12.90 -9.38
C GLY A 40 -2.28 13.99 -8.86
N GLU A 41 -2.52 14.48 -7.64
CA GLU A 41 -1.61 15.35 -6.91
C GLU A 41 -0.59 14.50 -6.14
N LEU A 42 0.72 14.67 -6.45
CA LEU A 42 1.78 13.98 -5.72
C LEU A 42 1.99 14.62 -4.34
N ILE A 43 1.78 13.84 -3.29
CA ILE A 43 1.98 14.23 -1.89
C ILE A 43 3.12 13.40 -1.31
N ILE A 44 4.10 14.07 -0.70
CA ILE A 44 5.28 13.43 -0.11
C ILE A 44 5.32 13.71 1.38
N HIS A 45 5.01 12.70 2.19
CA HIS A 45 5.17 12.71 3.63
C HIS A 45 6.54 12.18 4.05
N ASP A 46 6.88 12.27 5.33
CA ASP A 46 8.21 11.88 5.84
C ASP A 46 8.54 10.39 5.58
N HIS A 47 7.53 9.51 5.55
CA HIS A 47 7.74 8.07 5.48
C HIS A 47 6.84 7.32 4.51
N PHE A 48 6.04 8.00 3.71
CA PHE A 48 5.30 7.48 2.58
C PHE A 48 4.95 8.62 1.62
N GLN A 49 4.59 8.27 0.42
CA GLN A 49 4.12 9.21 -0.59
C GLN A 49 2.90 8.63 -1.28
N LEU A 50 2.12 9.49 -1.90
CA LEU A 50 0.89 9.08 -2.58
C LEU A 50 0.58 10.00 -3.77
N SER A 51 -0.24 9.51 -4.69
CA SER A 51 -0.90 10.33 -5.69
C SER A 51 -2.37 10.47 -5.32
N TYR A 52 -2.79 11.66 -4.90
CA TYR A 52 -4.19 11.93 -4.55
C TYR A 52 -5.01 12.20 -5.80
N ALA A 53 -6.06 11.41 -6.01
CA ALA A 53 -6.99 11.53 -7.12
C ALA A 53 -8.28 12.22 -6.66
N GLU A 54 -8.35 13.52 -6.89
CA GLU A 54 -9.46 14.40 -6.45
C GLU A 54 -10.83 13.88 -6.86
N GLN A 55 -10.97 13.40 -8.08
CA GLN A 55 -12.24 12.87 -8.58
C GLN A 55 -12.77 11.66 -7.82
N TYR A 56 -11.92 11.00 -7.04
CA TYR A 56 -12.27 9.83 -6.22
C TYR A 56 -12.16 10.11 -4.72
N GLU A 57 -11.68 11.29 -4.34
CA GLU A 57 -11.45 11.70 -2.95
C GLU A 57 -10.59 10.74 -2.15
N GLN A 58 -9.57 10.16 -2.79
CA GLN A 58 -8.60 9.27 -2.16
C GLN A 58 -7.35 9.08 -3.02
N ALA A 59 -6.33 8.43 -2.46
CA ALA A 59 -5.13 8.11 -3.22
C ALA A 59 -5.38 7.07 -4.31
N ALA A 60 -4.87 7.31 -5.52
CA ALA A 60 -4.77 6.31 -6.57
C ALA A 60 -3.75 5.23 -6.18
N TRP A 61 -2.65 5.65 -5.57
CA TRP A 61 -1.65 4.77 -4.97
C TRP A 61 -0.99 5.43 -3.76
N VAL A 62 -0.53 4.60 -2.84
CA VAL A 62 0.38 4.96 -1.73
C VAL A 62 1.62 4.10 -1.82
N ALA A 63 2.80 4.71 -1.76
CA ALA A 63 4.09 4.05 -1.85
C ALA A 63 4.93 4.28 -0.60
N TYR A 64 5.52 3.22 -0.04
CA TYR A 64 6.34 3.32 1.16
C TYR A 64 7.38 2.21 1.26
N THR A 65 8.48 2.52 1.94
CA THR A 65 9.50 1.53 2.29
C THR A 65 9.16 0.87 3.62
N LEU A 66 9.19 -0.47 3.66
CA LEU A 66 9.05 -1.26 4.87
C LEU A 66 10.38 -1.91 5.21
N ASP A 67 11.08 -1.37 6.22
CA ASP A 67 12.31 -1.94 6.75
C ASP A 67 12.02 -2.75 8.02
N LYS A 68 12.79 -3.82 8.26
CA LYS A 68 12.71 -4.61 9.49
C LYS A 68 12.90 -3.75 10.76
N ALA A 69 13.71 -2.70 10.67
CA ALA A 69 13.93 -1.75 11.76
C ALA A 69 12.66 -0.98 12.13
N HIS A 70 11.77 -0.72 11.17
CA HIS A 70 10.48 -0.07 11.39
C HIS A 70 9.49 -0.92 12.21
N LEU A 71 9.70 -2.24 12.27
CA LEU A 71 8.81 -3.19 12.92
C LEU A 71 9.07 -3.38 14.41
N THR A 72 9.94 -2.57 15.00
CA THR A 72 10.31 -2.62 16.43
C THR A 72 9.58 -1.59 17.30
N GLY A 73 8.83 -0.67 16.68
CA GLY A 73 8.15 0.41 17.39
C GLY A 73 6.91 -0.07 18.17
N ASP A 74 6.60 0.64 19.28
CA ASP A 74 5.50 0.32 20.19
C ASP A 74 4.56 1.51 20.46
N ILE A 75 4.40 2.41 19.50
CA ILE A 75 3.45 3.53 19.65
C ILE A 75 2.02 2.98 19.66
N ARG A 76 1.26 3.29 20.72
CA ARG A 76 -0.08 2.73 20.97
C ARG A 76 -1.19 3.76 20.99
N LYS A 77 -0.86 5.04 21.24
CA LYS A 77 -1.87 6.09 21.29
C LYS A 77 -2.34 6.43 19.89
N ARG A 78 -3.54 5.99 19.56
CA ARG A 78 -4.17 6.26 18.26
C ARG A 78 -4.58 7.73 18.16
N PRO A 79 -4.12 8.49 17.15
CA PRO A 79 -4.56 9.85 16.91
C PRO A 79 -5.97 9.87 16.29
N TYR A 80 -6.55 11.07 16.15
CA TYR A 80 -7.74 11.27 15.36
C TYR A 80 -7.41 11.27 13.88
N TYR A 81 -8.37 10.85 13.06
CA TYR A 81 -8.31 11.09 11.62
C TYR A 81 -8.51 12.57 11.35
N ILE A 82 -7.69 13.13 10.51
CA ILE A 82 -7.74 14.53 10.09
C ILE A 82 -7.51 14.63 8.58
N MET A 83 -8.05 15.68 7.98
CA MET A 83 -7.76 16.01 6.59
C MET A 83 -6.25 16.20 6.41
N ASP A 84 -5.73 15.77 5.27
CA ASP A 84 -4.31 15.92 4.95
C ASP A 84 -4.02 17.38 4.59
N PRO A 85 -3.18 18.09 5.37
CA PRO A 85 -2.87 19.50 5.10
C PRO A 85 -2.05 19.72 3.83
N MET A 86 -1.49 18.65 3.24
CA MET A 86 -0.67 18.73 2.02
C MET A 86 -1.49 18.58 0.74
N VAL A 87 -2.71 18.05 0.78
CA VAL A 87 -3.61 18.01 -0.37
C VAL A 87 -4.14 19.41 -0.63
N SER A 88 -3.86 19.97 -1.80
CA SER A 88 -4.13 21.38 -2.12
C SER A 88 -5.61 21.76 -2.09
N THR A 89 -6.49 20.84 -2.46
CA THR A 89 -7.96 20.98 -2.42
C THR A 89 -8.56 20.57 -1.07
N GLY A 90 -7.76 19.93 -0.21
CA GLY A 90 -8.18 19.27 1.01
C GLY A 90 -8.61 17.83 0.74
N SER A 91 -8.13 16.87 1.54
CA SER A 91 -8.60 15.49 1.44
C SER A 91 -9.97 15.30 2.10
N ALA A 92 -10.71 14.25 1.72
CA ALA A 92 -12.03 13.94 2.23
C ALA A 92 -12.14 13.99 3.76
N ASP A 93 -13.21 14.54 4.31
CA ASP A 93 -13.44 14.57 5.75
C ASP A 93 -13.73 13.15 6.27
N TRP A 94 -13.13 12.77 7.39
CA TRP A 94 -13.32 11.45 8.01
C TRP A 94 -14.79 11.13 8.34
N ARG A 95 -15.65 12.17 8.43
CA ARG A 95 -17.08 12.00 8.72
C ARG A 95 -17.83 11.30 7.58
N ASN A 96 -17.30 11.30 6.35
CA ASN A 96 -17.85 10.55 5.22
C ASN A 96 -17.98 9.06 5.52
N PHE A 97 -17.12 8.52 6.36
CA PHE A 97 -17.13 7.11 6.75
C PHE A 97 -18.15 6.79 7.86
N LYS A 98 -18.71 7.81 8.54
CA LYS A 98 -19.64 7.61 9.65
C LYS A 98 -20.98 7.09 9.16
N GLY A 99 -21.31 5.84 9.53
CA GLY A 99 -22.57 5.22 9.12
C GLY A 99 -22.60 4.75 7.66
N SER A 100 -21.47 4.79 6.97
CA SER A 100 -21.36 4.34 5.57
C SER A 100 -21.42 2.82 5.40
N GLY A 101 -21.16 2.06 6.44
CA GLY A 101 -20.99 0.60 6.38
C GLY A 101 -19.54 0.17 6.15
N TYR A 102 -18.65 1.09 5.80
CA TYR A 102 -17.24 0.82 5.55
C TYR A 102 -16.34 1.26 6.70
N ASP A 103 -15.24 0.54 6.88
CA ASP A 103 -14.15 0.93 7.77
C ASP A 103 -13.26 2.00 7.10
N ARG A 104 -12.52 2.74 7.93
CA ARG A 104 -11.44 3.61 7.50
C ARG A 104 -10.20 2.76 7.30
N GLY A 105 -10.07 2.14 6.13
CA GLY A 105 -8.93 1.29 5.79
C GLY A 105 -7.69 2.12 5.49
N HIS A 106 -6.57 1.73 6.07
CA HIS A 106 -5.28 2.36 5.78
C HIS A 106 -4.68 1.75 4.51
N LEU A 107 -4.11 2.59 3.65
CA LEU A 107 -3.28 2.12 2.54
C LEU A 107 -1.83 1.90 3.02
N CYS A 108 -1.15 2.92 3.58
CA CYS A 108 0.06 2.70 4.37
C CYS A 108 -0.35 2.32 5.81
N PRO A 109 -0.10 1.07 6.28
CA PRO A 109 -0.61 0.62 7.56
C PRO A 109 0.03 1.35 8.74
N ALA A 110 -0.78 1.80 9.70
CA ALA A 110 -0.30 2.42 10.94
C ALA A 110 0.63 1.47 11.73
N GLY A 111 0.41 0.15 11.62
CA GLY A 111 1.27 -0.86 12.23
C GLY A 111 2.71 -0.87 11.73
N ASP A 112 2.95 -0.37 10.52
CA ASP A 112 4.26 -0.30 9.87
C ASP A 112 5.03 0.98 10.21
N ARG A 113 4.40 1.92 10.92
CA ARG A 113 4.93 3.27 11.22
C ARG A 113 5.10 3.55 12.70
N LYS A 114 5.01 2.53 13.57
CA LYS A 114 5.11 2.66 15.03
C LYS A 114 6.52 3.00 15.56
N PHE A 115 7.51 3.08 14.70
CA PHE A 115 8.88 3.44 15.05
C PHE A 115 9.08 4.95 15.28
N SER A 116 8.17 5.80 14.78
CA SER A 116 8.20 7.25 14.93
C SER A 116 6.77 7.77 15.15
N GLU A 117 6.60 8.68 16.12
CA GLU A 117 5.30 9.30 16.40
C GLU A 117 4.78 10.08 15.18
N THR A 118 5.65 10.82 14.51
CA THR A 118 5.30 11.54 13.26
C THR A 118 4.87 10.56 12.17
N ALA A 119 5.67 9.52 11.91
CA ALA A 119 5.35 8.51 10.92
C ALA A 119 4.00 7.83 11.19
N TYR A 120 3.75 7.49 12.46
CA TYR A 120 2.51 6.88 12.90
C TYR A 120 1.31 7.83 12.72
N ASN A 121 1.45 9.08 13.17
CA ASN A 121 0.37 10.07 13.11
C ASN A 121 0.00 10.44 11.68
N GLN A 122 0.97 10.55 10.78
CA GLN A 122 0.72 10.84 9.36
C GLN A 122 -0.12 9.75 8.67
N THR A 123 -0.07 8.49 9.11
CA THR A 123 -0.94 7.46 8.53
C THR A 123 -2.43 7.70 8.76
N PHE A 124 -2.81 8.57 9.70
CA PHE A 124 -4.20 8.93 9.98
C PHE A 124 -4.69 10.16 9.19
N TYR A 125 -3.90 10.69 8.29
CA TYR A 125 -4.39 11.61 7.27
C TYR A 125 -5.38 10.91 6.35
N THR A 126 -6.50 11.57 6.03
CA THR A 126 -7.56 10.94 5.25
C THR A 126 -7.18 10.68 3.79
N SER A 127 -6.12 11.31 3.29
CA SER A 127 -5.49 10.97 2.01
C SER A 127 -4.93 9.54 1.95
N ASN A 128 -4.58 8.95 3.11
CA ASN A 128 -4.12 7.55 3.26
C ASN A 128 -5.26 6.58 3.59
N ILE A 129 -6.52 7.02 3.58
CA ILE A 129 -7.68 6.25 4.05
C ILE A 129 -8.63 5.99 2.89
N SER A 130 -9.08 4.75 2.77
CA SER A 130 -10.01 4.29 1.74
C SER A 130 -11.16 3.47 2.34
N PRO A 131 -12.36 3.48 1.72
CA PRO A 131 -13.52 2.71 2.22
C PRO A 131 -13.32 1.21 2.04
N GLN A 132 -13.02 0.51 3.13
CA GLN A 132 -12.83 -0.94 3.12
C GLN A 132 -13.99 -1.66 3.82
N ASP A 133 -14.47 -2.76 3.23
CA ASP A 133 -15.37 -3.67 3.93
C ASP A 133 -14.72 -4.13 5.25
N ARG A 134 -15.50 -4.20 6.32
CA ARG A 134 -14.98 -4.54 7.65
C ARG A 134 -14.32 -5.91 7.72
N GLN A 135 -14.90 -6.91 7.05
CA GLN A 135 -14.39 -8.28 7.09
C GLN A 135 -13.17 -8.43 6.18
N PHE A 136 -13.15 -7.72 5.06
CA PHE A 136 -11.96 -7.59 4.22
C PHE A 136 -10.81 -6.93 5.02
N ASN A 137 -11.03 -5.74 5.59
CA ASN A 137 -10.01 -4.97 6.30
C ASN A 137 -9.43 -5.73 7.51
N ALA A 138 -10.30 -6.34 8.34
CA ALA A 138 -9.87 -7.10 9.51
C ALA A 138 -9.40 -8.52 9.19
N GLY A 139 -9.80 -9.08 8.05
CA GLY A 139 -9.49 -10.43 7.59
C GLY A 139 -8.32 -10.48 6.61
N ILE A 140 -8.64 -10.80 5.36
CA ILE A 140 -7.65 -11.11 4.31
C ILE A 140 -6.64 -9.98 4.09
N TRP A 141 -7.06 -8.70 4.15
CA TRP A 141 -6.15 -7.57 3.99
C TRP A 141 -5.13 -7.49 5.12
N ASN A 142 -5.58 -7.62 6.38
CA ASN A 142 -4.69 -7.70 7.53
C ASN A 142 -3.77 -8.93 7.47
N GLU A 143 -4.24 -10.07 6.94
CA GLU A 143 -3.40 -11.27 6.76
C GLU A 143 -2.27 -11.01 5.75
N LEU A 144 -2.57 -10.33 4.63
CA LEU A 144 -1.56 -9.91 3.65
C LEU A 144 -0.54 -8.96 4.29
N GLU A 145 -1.00 -7.93 5.02
CA GLU A 145 -0.09 -7.01 5.75
C GLU A 145 0.82 -7.75 6.73
N GLN A 146 0.28 -8.72 7.49
CA GLN A 146 1.09 -9.53 8.40
C GLN A 146 2.12 -10.39 7.64
N GLN A 147 1.75 -10.91 6.46
CA GLN A 147 2.66 -11.65 5.60
C GLN A 147 3.80 -10.75 5.09
N VAL A 148 3.48 -9.54 4.61
CA VAL A 148 4.48 -8.57 4.16
C VAL A 148 5.44 -8.19 5.29
N ARG A 149 4.94 -8.00 6.52
CA ARG A 149 5.80 -7.79 7.71
C ARG A 149 6.71 -8.97 8.00
N ARG A 150 6.24 -10.23 7.80
CA ARG A 150 7.09 -11.43 7.93
C ARG A 150 8.20 -11.42 6.87
N TRP A 151 7.89 -11.05 5.63
CA TRP A 151 8.88 -10.92 4.57
C TRP A 151 9.89 -9.80 4.85
N ALA A 152 9.46 -8.64 5.34
CA ALA A 152 10.37 -7.57 5.74
C ALA A 152 11.33 -8.01 6.85
N ARG A 153 10.86 -8.78 7.86
CA ARG A 153 11.74 -9.35 8.88
C ARG A 153 12.74 -10.34 8.31
N LYS A 154 12.34 -11.13 7.30
CA LYS A 154 13.20 -12.15 6.67
C LYS A 154 14.21 -11.54 5.72
N TYR A 155 13.79 -10.59 4.89
CA TYR A 155 14.57 -10.06 3.78
C TYR A 155 15.18 -8.68 4.03
N GLY A 156 14.82 -8.03 5.12
CA GLY A 156 15.35 -6.72 5.54
C GLY A 156 14.48 -5.56 5.08
N LYS A 157 14.54 -5.20 3.80
CA LYS A 157 13.85 -4.04 3.21
C LYS A 157 12.95 -4.47 2.07
N LEU A 158 11.75 -3.91 2.03
CA LEU A 158 10.78 -4.05 0.95
C LEU A 158 10.26 -2.67 0.55
N TYR A 159 9.84 -2.55 -0.70
CA TYR A 159 9.12 -1.40 -1.21
C TYR A 159 7.68 -1.83 -1.51
N ILE A 160 6.72 -1.05 -1.07
CA ILE A 160 5.30 -1.40 -1.16
C ILE A 160 4.57 -0.31 -1.91
N ILE A 161 3.73 -0.71 -2.85
CA ILE A 161 2.77 0.16 -3.53
C ILE A 161 1.39 -0.44 -3.33
N THR A 162 0.42 0.36 -2.93
CA THR A 162 -0.93 -0.14 -2.63
C THR A 162 -1.98 0.91 -2.94
N GLY A 163 -3.18 0.47 -3.28
CA GLY A 163 -4.31 1.36 -3.57
C GLY A 163 -5.60 0.59 -3.82
N GLY A 164 -6.69 1.32 -3.97
CA GLY A 164 -7.92 0.79 -4.51
C GLY A 164 -7.92 0.83 -6.04
N VAL A 165 -8.60 -0.09 -6.69
CA VAL A 165 -8.88 0.01 -8.13
C VAL A 165 -9.92 1.09 -8.33
N LEU A 166 -9.50 2.22 -8.90
CA LEU A 166 -10.34 3.39 -9.14
C LEU A 166 -10.80 3.43 -10.59
N GLY A 167 -12.02 3.83 -10.83
CA GLY A 167 -12.60 3.91 -12.16
C GLY A 167 -13.98 4.56 -12.13
N ASP A 168 -14.52 4.80 -13.31
CA ASP A 168 -15.85 5.41 -13.46
C ASP A 168 -16.97 4.52 -12.92
N GLY A 169 -17.99 5.15 -12.34
CA GLY A 169 -19.20 4.44 -11.89
C GLY A 169 -19.09 3.74 -10.54
N LEU A 170 -17.99 3.88 -9.80
CA LEU A 170 -17.86 3.34 -8.45
C LEU A 170 -18.94 3.93 -7.51
N PRO A 171 -19.49 3.14 -6.58
CA PRO A 171 -20.28 3.66 -5.49
C PRO A 171 -19.49 4.69 -4.68
N THR A 172 -20.17 5.61 -4.03
CA THR A 172 -19.52 6.63 -3.20
C THR A 172 -20.15 6.70 -1.80
N ILE A 173 -19.38 7.20 -0.83
CA ILE A 173 -19.86 7.45 0.53
C ILE A 173 -19.71 8.91 0.91
N GLY A 174 -20.60 9.36 1.81
CA GLY A 174 -20.57 10.67 2.43
C GLY A 174 -20.90 11.82 1.50
N THR A 175 -20.65 13.04 1.98
CA THR A 175 -20.95 14.30 1.26
C THR A 175 -19.85 14.69 0.27
N ASP A 176 -18.64 14.17 0.46
CA ASP A 176 -17.50 14.44 -0.40
C ASP A 176 -17.40 13.41 -1.55
N TYR A 177 -18.36 12.45 -1.60
CA TYR A 177 -18.44 11.43 -2.65
C TYR A 177 -17.20 10.55 -2.76
N VAL A 178 -16.62 10.14 -1.60
CA VAL A 178 -15.45 9.25 -1.56
C VAL A 178 -15.78 7.93 -2.26
N ALA A 179 -15.06 7.60 -3.32
CA ALA A 179 -15.29 6.40 -4.10
C ALA A 179 -15.04 5.13 -3.27
N VAL A 180 -15.82 4.08 -3.52
CA VAL A 180 -15.67 2.76 -2.87
C VAL A 180 -15.07 1.80 -3.88
N PRO A 181 -13.77 1.46 -3.80
CA PRO A 181 -13.15 0.49 -4.70
C PRO A 181 -13.77 -0.90 -4.55
N GLU A 182 -13.97 -1.60 -5.67
CA GLU A 182 -14.44 -2.99 -5.68
C GLU A 182 -13.33 -3.97 -5.30
N ALA A 183 -12.06 -3.58 -5.46
CA ALA A 183 -10.89 -4.36 -5.11
C ALA A 183 -9.73 -3.45 -4.67
N TYR A 184 -8.81 -4.04 -3.91
CA TYR A 184 -7.55 -3.40 -3.51
C TYR A 184 -6.37 -4.20 -4.04
N TYR A 185 -5.34 -3.48 -4.43
CA TYR A 185 -4.08 -4.09 -4.86
C TYR A 185 -2.94 -3.77 -3.91
N GLN A 186 -1.96 -4.65 -3.89
CA GLN A 186 -0.67 -4.42 -3.25
C GLN A 186 0.44 -5.02 -4.10
N VAL A 187 1.43 -4.20 -4.46
CA VAL A 187 2.68 -4.63 -5.09
C VAL A 187 3.77 -4.61 -4.04
N VAL A 188 4.44 -5.73 -3.88
CA VAL A 188 5.55 -5.90 -2.95
C VAL A 188 6.82 -6.09 -3.77
N ILE A 189 7.81 -5.20 -3.58
CA ILE A 189 9.03 -5.15 -4.36
C ILE A 189 10.21 -5.41 -3.43
N ARG A 190 11.16 -6.22 -3.89
CA ARG A 190 12.43 -6.50 -3.23
C ARG A 190 13.58 -6.35 -4.22
N GLY A 191 14.74 -5.94 -3.73
CA GLY A 191 15.94 -5.72 -4.54
C GLY A 191 15.96 -4.35 -5.20
N GLU A 192 17.01 -4.09 -5.96
CA GLU A 192 17.21 -2.86 -6.72
C GLU A 192 17.90 -3.20 -8.05
N GLY A 193 17.65 -2.42 -9.10
CA GLY A 193 18.21 -2.65 -10.43
C GLY A 193 17.84 -4.01 -11.01
N GLU A 194 18.80 -4.77 -11.54
CA GLU A 194 18.59 -6.08 -12.16
C GLU A 194 18.16 -7.18 -11.19
N GLU A 195 18.35 -6.97 -9.87
CA GLU A 195 17.92 -7.90 -8.83
C GLU A 195 16.47 -7.64 -8.37
N THR A 196 15.79 -6.68 -8.95
CA THR A 196 14.40 -6.36 -8.63
C THR A 196 13.50 -7.58 -8.85
N ARG A 197 12.68 -7.85 -7.85
CA ARG A 197 11.60 -8.87 -7.88
C ARG A 197 10.36 -8.25 -7.31
N ALA A 198 9.26 -8.38 -8.03
CA ALA A 198 7.98 -7.85 -7.60
C ALA A 198 6.89 -8.93 -7.62
N ILE A 199 5.90 -8.75 -6.79
CA ILE A 199 4.73 -9.63 -6.69
C ILE A 199 3.50 -8.76 -6.46
N GLY A 200 2.46 -8.98 -7.29
CA GLY A 200 1.19 -8.28 -7.24
C GLY A 200 0.09 -9.12 -6.58
N PHE A 201 -0.75 -8.46 -5.79
CA PHE A 201 -2.00 -8.99 -5.24
C PHE A 201 -3.16 -8.10 -5.65
N LEU A 202 -4.29 -8.71 -6.00
CA LEU A 202 -5.56 -8.02 -6.26
C LEU A 202 -6.66 -8.74 -5.50
N ILE A 203 -7.20 -8.10 -4.46
CA ILE A 203 -8.15 -8.73 -3.54
C ILE A 203 -9.47 -7.96 -3.60
N PRO A 204 -10.61 -8.62 -3.89
CA PRO A 204 -11.93 -8.00 -3.83
C PRO A 204 -12.23 -7.39 -2.45
N ASN A 205 -12.85 -6.22 -2.41
CA ASN A 205 -13.25 -5.51 -1.20
C ASN A 205 -14.43 -6.18 -0.50
N THR A 206 -14.28 -7.45 -0.16
CA THR A 206 -15.34 -8.26 0.46
C THR A 206 -14.73 -9.38 1.31
N ASN A 207 -15.55 -10.01 2.15
CA ASN A 207 -15.12 -11.15 2.93
C ASN A 207 -14.73 -12.36 2.06
N THR A 208 -13.70 -13.07 2.47
CA THR A 208 -13.25 -14.33 1.87
C THR A 208 -12.56 -15.22 2.90
N ASP A 209 -12.70 -16.54 2.72
CA ASP A 209 -11.95 -17.54 3.49
C ASP A 209 -10.69 -18.03 2.77
N LEU A 210 -10.37 -17.45 1.59
CA LEU A 210 -9.17 -17.78 0.82
C LEU A 210 -7.94 -17.11 1.44
N GLN A 211 -6.78 -17.66 1.13
CA GLN A 211 -5.50 -17.09 1.56
C GLN A 211 -5.01 -16.07 0.52
N PRO A 212 -4.12 -15.13 0.90
CA PRO A 212 -3.61 -14.08 -0.01
C PRO A 212 -3.05 -14.62 -1.32
N GLU A 213 -2.45 -15.81 -1.33
CA GLU A 213 -1.85 -16.41 -2.54
C GLU A 213 -2.87 -16.75 -3.63
N ALA A 214 -4.14 -16.88 -3.27
CA ALA A 214 -5.20 -17.11 -4.25
C ALA A 214 -5.50 -15.85 -5.11
N PHE A 215 -4.94 -14.70 -4.71
CA PHE A 215 -5.19 -13.39 -5.30
C PHE A 215 -3.96 -12.79 -5.99
N LEU A 216 -3.01 -13.65 -6.35
CA LEU A 216 -1.86 -13.24 -7.16
C LEU A 216 -2.31 -12.76 -8.54
N ILE A 217 -1.69 -11.68 -9.00
CA ILE A 217 -1.92 -11.10 -10.31
C ILE A 217 -0.56 -10.73 -10.94
N SER A 218 -0.46 -10.83 -12.26
CA SER A 218 0.69 -10.28 -12.98
C SER A 218 0.70 -8.76 -12.89
N LEU A 219 1.87 -8.14 -13.01
CA LEU A 219 1.96 -6.67 -13.02
C LEU A 219 1.28 -6.11 -14.27
N ASP A 220 1.46 -6.74 -15.44
CA ASP A 220 0.82 -6.32 -16.70
C ASP A 220 -0.72 -6.29 -16.59
N ASP A 221 -1.32 -7.33 -15.99
CA ASP A 221 -2.77 -7.37 -15.77
C ASP A 221 -3.21 -6.30 -14.76
N LEU A 222 -2.38 -6.05 -13.74
CA LEU A 222 -2.67 -5.02 -12.74
C LEU A 222 -2.57 -3.62 -13.34
N GLU A 223 -1.58 -3.35 -14.19
CA GLU A 223 -1.42 -2.10 -14.94
C GLU A 223 -2.59 -1.87 -15.90
N ALA A 224 -2.97 -2.91 -16.65
CA ALA A 224 -4.14 -2.84 -17.54
C ALA A 224 -5.43 -2.52 -16.79
N LEU A 225 -5.58 -3.00 -15.54
CA LEU A 225 -6.75 -2.79 -14.71
C LEU A 225 -6.77 -1.42 -14.04
N THR A 226 -5.61 -0.93 -13.58
CA THR A 226 -5.49 0.30 -12.78
C THR A 226 -5.17 1.53 -13.61
N GLY A 227 -4.64 1.35 -14.82
CA GLY A 227 -4.10 2.43 -15.64
C GLY A 227 -2.80 3.02 -15.08
N LEU A 228 -2.19 2.37 -14.09
CA LEU A 228 -0.89 2.74 -13.53
C LEU A 228 0.22 2.03 -14.32
N ASP A 229 1.38 2.66 -14.42
CA ASP A 229 2.63 2.03 -14.81
C ASP A 229 3.50 1.96 -13.55
N PHE A 230 3.75 0.74 -13.05
CA PHE A 230 4.43 0.54 -11.76
C PHE A 230 5.94 0.70 -11.84
N PHE A 231 6.53 0.58 -13.02
CA PHE A 231 7.97 0.64 -13.21
C PHE A 231 8.37 1.43 -14.47
N PRO A 232 7.94 2.70 -14.59
CA PRO A 232 8.09 3.46 -15.84
C PRO A 232 9.55 3.65 -16.30
N GLU A 233 10.51 3.48 -15.39
CA GLU A 233 11.95 3.65 -15.70
C GLU A 233 12.70 2.33 -15.83
N LEU A 234 12.06 1.18 -15.58
CA LEU A 234 12.72 -0.12 -15.74
C LEU A 234 12.56 -0.63 -17.20
N PRO A 235 13.62 -1.25 -17.77
CA PRO A 235 13.49 -1.92 -19.07
C PRO A 235 12.43 -3.03 -19.02
N GLU A 236 11.63 -3.18 -20.10
CA GLU A 236 10.59 -4.24 -20.21
C GLU A 236 11.08 -5.67 -19.87
N GLN A 237 12.39 -5.92 -19.92
CA GLN A 237 12.99 -7.22 -19.59
C GLN A 237 13.17 -7.47 -18.08
N ALA A 238 12.93 -6.46 -17.25
CA ALA A 238 13.06 -6.51 -15.79
C ALA A 238 11.71 -6.50 -15.06
N GLN A 239 10.63 -6.38 -15.81
CA GLN A 239 9.23 -6.40 -15.35
C GLN A 239 8.67 -7.82 -15.23
#